data_c75e4fba6ef58b4589dd77a4309b1ab0
#
_entry.id   c75e4fba6ef58b4589dd77a4309b1ab0
#
_cell.length_a   1.000
_cell.length_b   1.000
_cell.length_c   1.000
_cell.angle_alpha   90.00
_cell.angle_beta   90.00
_cell.angle_gamma   90.00
#
_symmetry.space_group_name_H-M   'P 1'
#
loop_
_entity.id
_entity.type
_entity.pdbx_description
1 polymer ?
#
loop_
_entity_poly.entity_id
_entity_poly.type
_entity_poly.pdbx_seq_one_letter_code
_entity_poly.pdbx_strand_id
1 'polypeptide(L)'
;MVLERDLRSAWPNEGCALLLGEPGRVHWVWPCLNAWQPGVPEAPELSRRNRFSIDPAELVTAQRWCRDRHWELLGAAHSHPTGPVMPSAEDLDWGWPGALMLIRGYAPLAWGAWSLQGEQGWLQAQALRFQLTGDGHLGK
;
A
#
# COMPACT_ATOMS: atom_id res chain seq x y z
N MET A 1 11.98 -9.45 6.60
CA MET A 1 11.05 -8.38 7.00
C MET A 1 9.62 -8.84 6.77
N VAL A 2 8.72 -8.56 7.71
CA VAL A 2 7.33 -9.02 7.65
C VAL A 2 6.60 -8.49 6.41
N LEU A 3 6.67 -7.17 6.19
CA LEU A 3 6.00 -6.55 5.03
C LEU A 3 6.46 -7.16 3.70
N GLU A 4 7.76 -7.35 3.53
CA GLU A 4 8.28 -7.95 2.30
C GLU A 4 7.73 -9.35 2.08
N ARG A 5 7.71 -10.16 3.14
CA ARG A 5 7.18 -11.52 3.06
C ARG A 5 5.70 -11.53 2.69
N ASP A 6 4.92 -10.65 3.32
CA ASP A 6 3.49 -10.56 3.05
C ASP A 6 3.21 -10.17 1.59
N LEU A 7 3.93 -9.17 1.08
CA LEU A 7 3.75 -8.74 -0.31
C LEU A 7 4.19 -9.83 -1.30
N ARG A 8 5.29 -10.51 -1.01
CA ARG A 8 5.77 -11.62 -1.85
C ARG A 8 4.81 -12.79 -1.90
N SER A 9 4.10 -13.06 -0.82
CA SER A 9 3.19 -14.22 -0.74
C SER A 9 2.06 -14.16 -1.77
N ALA A 10 1.76 -12.98 -2.29
CA ALA A 10 0.72 -12.79 -3.30
C ALA A 10 1.22 -13.04 -4.73
N TRP A 11 2.54 -13.16 -4.93
CA TRP A 11 3.09 -13.37 -6.28
C TRP A 11 2.35 -14.50 -7.03
N PRO A 12 1.97 -14.36 -8.29
CA PRO A 12 2.27 -13.28 -9.23
C PRO A 12 1.29 -12.10 -9.19
N ASN A 13 0.41 -12.06 -8.23
CA ASN A 13 -0.54 -10.96 -8.03
C ASN A 13 0.11 -9.82 -7.23
N GLU A 14 -0.47 -8.63 -7.33
CA GLU A 14 -0.12 -7.55 -6.39
C GLU A 14 -0.51 -7.96 -4.98
N GLY A 15 0.44 -7.89 -4.06
CA GLY A 15 0.18 -7.99 -2.64
C GLY A 15 -0.18 -6.63 -2.06
N CYS A 16 -0.89 -6.60 -0.95
CA CYS A 16 -1.26 -5.37 -0.28
C CYS A 16 -1.32 -5.53 1.23
N ALA A 17 -1.13 -4.42 1.93
CA ALA A 17 -1.19 -4.34 3.38
C ALA A 17 -1.51 -2.90 3.80
N LEU A 18 -2.13 -2.74 4.96
CA LEU A 18 -2.33 -1.44 5.57
C LEU A 18 -1.15 -1.10 6.47
N LEU A 19 -0.85 0.18 6.59
CA LEU A 19 0.25 0.71 7.38
C LEU A 19 -0.34 1.52 8.53
N LEU A 20 -0.04 1.11 9.75
CA LEU A 20 -0.63 1.68 10.95
C LEU A 20 0.48 2.24 11.86
N GLY A 21 0.20 3.33 12.54
CA GLY A 21 1.15 3.90 13.48
C GLY A 21 0.90 5.36 13.79
N GLU A 22 1.98 6.10 13.95
CA GLU A 22 1.97 7.54 14.21
C GLU A 22 2.49 8.28 12.97
N PRO A 23 2.16 9.56 12.78
CA PRO A 23 2.73 10.34 11.69
C PRO A 23 4.26 10.23 11.67
N GLY A 24 4.80 9.80 10.53
CA GLY A 24 6.24 9.60 10.37
C GLY A 24 6.78 8.26 10.81
N ARG A 25 5.98 7.39 11.42
CA ARG A 25 6.45 6.09 11.89
C ARG A 25 5.41 4.99 11.78
N VAL A 26 5.69 3.99 10.96
CA VAL A 26 4.86 2.80 10.85
C VAL A 26 5.21 1.85 11.98
N HIS A 27 4.26 1.56 12.85
CA HIS A 27 4.42 0.62 13.96
C HIS A 27 3.91 -0.78 13.62
N TRP A 28 2.95 -0.88 12.73
CA TRP A 28 2.28 -2.13 12.44
C TRP A 28 1.93 -2.26 10.97
N VAL A 29 2.14 -3.44 10.42
CA VAL A 29 1.71 -3.82 9.09
C VAL A 29 0.53 -4.77 9.23
N TRP A 30 -0.57 -4.42 8.57
CA TRP A 30 -1.81 -5.20 8.60
C TRP A 30 -1.99 -5.88 7.25
N PRO A 31 -1.63 -7.17 7.13
CA PRO A 31 -1.74 -7.88 5.86
C PRO A 31 -3.19 -7.96 5.38
N CYS A 32 -3.39 -7.77 4.09
CA CYS A 32 -4.70 -7.87 3.46
C CYS A 32 -4.63 -8.80 2.26
N LEU A 33 -5.76 -9.45 1.99
CA LEU A 33 -5.93 -10.12 0.71
C LEU A 33 -6.17 -9.09 -0.39
N ASN A 34 -5.66 -9.35 -1.58
CA ASN A 34 -6.03 -8.56 -2.75
C ASN A 34 -7.44 -8.97 -3.17
N ALA A 35 -8.41 -8.14 -2.80
CA ALA A 35 -9.83 -8.38 -3.04
C ALA A 35 -10.32 -7.86 -4.40
N TRP A 36 -9.42 -7.41 -5.25
CA TRP A 36 -9.80 -6.87 -6.55
C TRP A 36 -10.52 -7.91 -7.40
N GLN A 37 -11.59 -7.49 -8.06
CA GLN A 37 -12.36 -8.30 -8.99
C GLN A 37 -12.64 -7.48 -10.25
N PRO A 38 -12.68 -8.14 -11.42
CA PRO A 38 -13.00 -7.43 -12.65
C PRO A 38 -14.43 -6.87 -12.60
N GLY A 39 -14.54 -5.56 -12.89
CA GLY A 39 -15.82 -4.88 -12.88
C GLY A 39 -16.60 -5.03 -14.18
N VAL A 40 -15.89 -5.11 -15.31
CA VAL A 40 -16.49 -5.21 -16.65
C VAL A 40 -15.68 -6.16 -17.52
N PRO A 41 -16.35 -6.94 -18.41
CA PRO A 41 -15.66 -7.90 -19.27
C PRO A 41 -14.78 -7.28 -20.35
N GLU A 42 -14.92 -5.98 -20.60
CA GLU A 42 -14.24 -5.28 -21.69
C GLU A 42 -12.77 -4.93 -21.39
N ALA A 43 -12.29 -5.23 -20.20
CA ALA A 43 -10.90 -4.92 -19.82
C ALA A 43 -10.16 -6.21 -19.41
N PRO A 44 -9.94 -7.16 -20.33
CA PRO A 44 -9.34 -8.45 -19.99
C PRO A 44 -7.87 -8.35 -19.59
N GLU A 45 -7.18 -7.27 -19.94
CA GLU A 45 -5.80 -7.01 -19.51
C GLU A 45 -5.68 -6.66 -18.02
N LEU A 46 -6.79 -6.30 -17.37
CA LEU A 46 -6.81 -5.99 -15.95
C LEU A 46 -6.96 -7.27 -15.13
N SER A 47 -6.11 -7.44 -14.12
CA SER A 47 -6.16 -8.59 -13.24
C SER A 47 -5.52 -8.23 -11.89
N ARG A 48 -5.53 -9.15 -10.95
CA ARG A 48 -4.81 -8.99 -9.69
C ARG A 48 -3.29 -8.87 -9.84
N ARG A 49 -2.75 -9.13 -11.02
CA ARG A 49 -1.34 -8.94 -11.33
C ARG A 49 -0.98 -7.46 -11.49
N ASN A 50 -1.94 -6.62 -11.83
CA ASN A 50 -1.73 -5.18 -12.05
C ASN A 50 -2.77 -4.30 -11.38
N ARG A 51 -3.62 -4.89 -10.54
CA ARG A 51 -4.64 -4.18 -9.76
C ARG A 51 -4.74 -4.78 -8.38
N PHE A 52 -5.00 -3.94 -7.39
CA PHE A 52 -5.35 -4.40 -6.05
C PHE A 52 -6.53 -3.62 -5.49
N SER A 53 -7.19 -4.23 -4.53
CA SER A 53 -8.24 -3.58 -3.75
C SER A 53 -8.23 -4.17 -2.35
N ILE A 54 -8.45 -3.33 -1.35
CA ILE A 54 -8.59 -3.76 0.04
C ILE A 54 -10.06 -3.69 0.41
N ASP A 55 -10.58 -4.78 0.97
CA ASP A 55 -11.96 -4.84 1.43
C ASP A 55 -12.24 -3.70 2.40
N PRO A 56 -13.28 -2.88 2.19
CA PRO A 56 -13.65 -1.81 3.12
C PRO A 56 -13.82 -2.29 4.57
N ALA A 57 -14.25 -3.51 4.80
CA ALA A 57 -14.35 -4.08 6.13
C ALA A 57 -12.99 -4.16 6.84
N GLU A 58 -11.92 -4.44 6.10
CA GLU A 58 -10.56 -4.44 6.64
C GLU A 58 -10.13 -3.04 7.06
N LEU A 59 -10.46 -2.02 6.26
CA LEU A 59 -10.17 -0.63 6.60
C LEU A 59 -10.85 -0.22 7.90
N VAL A 60 -12.11 -0.54 8.06
CA VAL A 60 -12.89 -0.22 9.27
C VAL A 60 -12.31 -0.93 10.48
N THR A 61 -11.99 -2.22 10.35
CA THR A 61 -11.42 -3.02 11.44
C THR A 61 -10.06 -2.46 11.86
N ALA A 62 -9.21 -2.15 10.91
CA ALA A 62 -7.89 -1.58 11.18
C ALA A 62 -7.99 -0.21 11.86
N GLN A 63 -8.90 0.65 11.41
CA GLN A 63 -9.12 1.95 12.04
C GLN A 63 -9.61 1.84 13.48
N ARG A 64 -10.49 0.90 13.77
CA ARG A 64 -10.95 0.64 15.15
C ARG A 64 -9.80 0.16 16.03
N TRP A 65 -8.99 -0.74 15.51
CA TRP A 65 -7.82 -1.26 16.21
C TRP A 65 -6.82 -0.14 16.53
N CYS A 66 -6.62 0.80 15.59
CA CYS A 66 -5.77 1.98 15.79
C CYS A 66 -6.25 2.88 16.92
N ARG A 67 -7.56 3.13 17.03
CA ARG A 67 -8.12 4.00 18.06
C ARG A 67 -7.74 3.58 19.46
N ASP A 68 -7.78 2.28 19.72
CA ASP A 68 -7.45 1.74 21.05
C ASP A 68 -5.98 1.95 21.41
N ARG A 69 -5.14 2.24 20.42
CA ARG A 69 -3.69 2.39 20.57
C ARG A 69 -3.21 3.83 20.36
N HIS A 70 -4.14 4.74 20.09
CA HIS A 70 -3.82 6.12 19.70
C HIS A 70 -2.93 6.18 18.46
N TRP A 71 -3.13 5.24 17.54
CA TRP A 71 -2.50 5.19 16.23
C TRP A 71 -3.48 5.63 15.15
N GLU A 72 -2.94 5.82 13.94
CA GLU A 72 -3.69 6.18 12.75
C GLU A 72 -3.47 5.16 11.65
N LEU A 73 -4.43 5.06 10.74
CA LEU A 73 -4.23 4.42 9.45
C LEU A 73 -3.41 5.39 8.59
N LEU A 74 -2.12 5.08 8.40
CA LEU A 74 -1.19 5.97 7.72
C LEU A 74 -1.26 5.86 6.20
N GLY A 75 -1.59 4.68 5.68
CA GLY A 75 -1.62 4.42 4.27
C GLY A 75 -1.61 2.93 3.97
N ALA A 76 -1.09 2.59 2.81
CA ALA A 76 -1.01 1.21 2.37
C ALA A 76 0.32 0.92 1.66
N ALA A 77 0.67 -0.35 1.65
CA ALA A 77 1.76 -0.88 0.84
C ALA A 77 1.19 -1.86 -0.17
N HIS A 78 1.79 -1.92 -1.34
CA HIS A 78 1.50 -2.94 -2.32
C HIS A 78 2.74 -3.29 -3.14
N SER A 79 2.67 -4.36 -3.89
CA SER A 79 3.75 -4.76 -4.77
C SER A 79 3.38 -4.55 -6.22
N HIS A 80 4.38 -4.19 -7.03
CA HIS A 80 4.29 -4.21 -8.48
C HIS A 80 5.06 -5.42 -8.97
N PRO A 81 4.39 -6.51 -9.38
CA PRO A 81 5.08 -7.68 -9.94
C PRO A 81 5.92 -7.35 -11.16
N THR A 82 5.48 -6.36 -11.93
CA THR A 82 6.22 -5.81 -13.06
C THR A 82 6.13 -4.28 -13.05
N GLY A 83 7.12 -3.64 -13.65
CA GLY A 83 7.13 -2.18 -13.78
C GLY A 83 7.83 -1.45 -12.63
N PRO A 84 7.86 -0.13 -12.71
CA PRO A 84 8.57 0.70 -11.74
C PRO A 84 7.84 0.78 -10.40
N VAL A 85 8.57 1.19 -9.35
CA VAL A 85 8.02 1.38 -7.99
C VAL A 85 7.40 2.77 -7.81
N MET A 86 6.69 3.21 -8.82
CA MET A 86 5.97 4.49 -8.85
C MET A 86 4.46 4.24 -8.83
N PRO A 87 3.69 5.09 -8.15
CA PRO A 87 2.24 4.95 -8.16
C PRO A 87 1.67 5.05 -9.57
N SER A 88 0.78 4.13 -9.92
CA SER A 88 -0.02 4.23 -11.14
C SER A 88 -1.18 5.21 -10.93
N ALA A 89 -1.90 5.55 -12.01
CA ALA A 89 -3.10 6.39 -11.89
C ALA A 89 -4.14 5.73 -10.99
N GLU A 90 -4.30 4.41 -11.09
CA GLU A 90 -5.21 3.64 -10.26
C GLU A 90 -4.79 3.61 -8.80
N ASP A 91 -3.49 3.53 -8.54
CA ASP A 91 -2.96 3.61 -7.18
C ASP A 91 -3.32 4.96 -6.53
N LEU A 92 -3.21 6.05 -7.29
CA LEU A 92 -3.56 7.38 -6.81
C LEU A 92 -5.06 7.51 -6.55
N ASP A 93 -5.90 6.90 -7.38
CA ASP A 93 -7.35 6.91 -7.18
C ASP A 93 -7.76 6.19 -5.90
N TRP A 94 -7.02 5.16 -5.52
CA TRP A 94 -7.27 4.42 -4.28
C TRP A 94 -6.88 5.23 -3.04
N GLY A 95 -5.89 6.10 -3.14
CA GLY A 95 -5.31 6.83 -2.02
C GLY A 95 -6.20 7.96 -1.49
N TRP A 96 -5.69 8.64 -0.47
CA TRP A 96 -6.33 9.83 0.11
C TRP A 96 -5.24 10.87 0.45
N PRO A 97 -5.64 12.15 0.62
CA PRO A 97 -4.65 13.20 0.96
C PRO A 97 -3.89 12.86 2.24
N GLY A 98 -2.57 12.95 2.16
CA GLY A 98 -1.69 12.67 3.28
C GLY A 98 -1.33 11.18 3.46
N ALA A 99 -1.89 10.29 2.64
CA ALA A 99 -1.59 8.87 2.75
C ALA A 99 -0.14 8.56 2.42
N LEU A 100 0.42 7.61 3.16
CA LEU A 100 1.71 6.98 2.86
C LEU A 100 1.46 5.82 1.90
N MET A 101 2.26 5.73 0.84
CA MET A 101 2.20 4.62 -0.10
C MET A 101 3.59 4.02 -0.26
N LEU A 102 3.72 2.74 0.06
CA LEU A 102 4.96 1.98 -0.14
C LEU A 102 4.74 0.99 -1.27
N ILE A 103 5.69 0.92 -2.19
CA ILE A 103 5.62 0.03 -3.35
C ILE A 103 6.89 -0.81 -3.41
N ARG A 104 6.72 -2.12 -3.49
CA ARG A 104 7.82 -3.07 -3.66
C ARG A 104 7.87 -3.55 -5.10
N GLY A 105 9.06 -3.45 -5.71
CA GLY A 105 9.34 -4.03 -7.01
C GLY A 105 10.13 -5.34 -6.89
N TYR A 106 10.23 -6.07 -7.99
CA TYR A 106 10.86 -7.40 -8.00
C TYR A 106 12.11 -7.51 -8.86
N ALA A 107 12.22 -6.75 -9.94
CA ALA A 107 13.32 -6.91 -10.87
C ALA A 107 13.81 -5.54 -11.39
N PRO A 108 14.77 -4.89 -10.73
CA PRO A 108 15.46 -5.33 -9.50
C PRO A 108 14.57 -5.19 -8.28
N LEU A 109 14.96 -5.83 -7.16
CA LEU A 109 14.33 -5.57 -5.87
C LEU A 109 14.50 -4.10 -5.54
N ALA A 110 13.40 -3.41 -5.37
CA ALA A 110 13.38 -1.98 -5.10
C ALA A 110 12.19 -1.63 -4.23
N TRP A 111 12.29 -0.48 -3.54
CA TRP A 111 11.21 0.09 -2.76
C TRP A 111 11.01 1.54 -3.18
N GLY A 112 9.77 1.93 -3.35
CA GLY A 112 9.37 3.32 -3.46
C GLY A 112 8.53 3.72 -2.26
N ALA A 113 8.75 4.92 -1.75
CA ALA A 113 7.94 5.50 -0.67
C ALA A 113 7.42 6.85 -1.13
N TRP A 114 6.12 7.06 -0.96
CA TRP A 114 5.43 8.22 -1.51
C TRP A 114 4.44 8.79 -0.50
N SER A 115 4.36 10.11 -0.45
CA SER A 115 3.29 10.83 0.23
C SER A 115 2.32 11.33 -0.83
N LEU A 116 1.03 11.05 -0.65
CA LEU A 116 0.00 11.52 -1.58
C LEU A 116 -0.48 12.89 -1.13
N GLN A 117 -0.34 13.88 -2.01
CA GLN A 117 -0.65 15.28 -1.70
C GLN A 117 -1.70 15.82 -2.65
N GLY A 118 -2.51 16.75 -2.17
CA GLY A 118 -3.53 17.40 -2.97
C GLY A 118 -4.94 17.05 -2.52
N GLU A 119 -5.88 17.14 -3.44
CA GLU A 119 -7.28 16.86 -3.20
C GLU A 119 -7.68 15.49 -3.73
N GLN A 120 -8.69 14.87 -3.11
CA GLN A 120 -9.23 13.60 -3.58
C GLN A 120 -9.64 13.71 -5.06
N GLY A 121 -9.20 12.77 -5.86
CA GLY A 121 -9.39 12.78 -7.32
C GLY A 121 -8.29 13.49 -8.10
N TRP A 122 -7.42 14.24 -7.41
CA TRP A 122 -6.31 14.98 -8.02
C TRP A 122 -5.01 14.81 -7.26
N LEU A 123 -4.81 13.65 -6.63
CA LEU A 123 -3.63 13.38 -5.83
C LEU A 123 -2.38 13.29 -6.68
N GLN A 124 -1.28 13.80 -6.13
CA GLN A 124 0.05 13.69 -6.69
C GLN A 124 0.96 12.97 -5.70
N ALA A 125 1.85 12.13 -6.20
CA ALA A 125 2.80 11.41 -5.38
C ALA A 125 4.08 12.23 -5.22
N GLN A 126 4.50 12.43 -3.97
CA GLN A 126 5.76 13.06 -3.62
C GLN A 126 6.68 12.01 -3.02
N ALA A 127 7.87 11.85 -3.59
CA ALA A 127 8.84 10.88 -3.10
C ALA A 127 9.27 11.18 -1.67
N LEU A 128 9.38 10.11 -0.88
CA LEU A 128 9.83 10.18 0.50
C LEU A 128 11.10 9.35 0.69
N ARG A 129 11.93 9.77 1.62
CA ARG A 129 12.98 8.94 2.17
C ARG A 129 12.41 8.12 3.33
N PHE A 130 12.81 6.88 3.43
CA PHE A 130 12.45 6.01 4.53
C PHE A 130 13.62 5.12 4.91
N GLN A 131 13.57 4.59 6.13
CA GLN A 131 14.55 3.58 6.56
C GLN A 131 13.82 2.47 7.31
N LEU A 132 14.40 1.27 7.21
CA LEU A 132 13.96 0.13 7.98
C LEU A 132 14.65 0.15 9.34
N THR A 133 13.88 -0.04 10.40
CA THR A 133 14.42 -0.22 11.74
C THR A 133 14.55 -1.70 12.08
N GLY A 134 15.35 -2.03 13.11
CA GLY A 134 15.81 -3.39 13.39
C GLY A 134 14.73 -4.47 13.53
N ASP A 135 13.50 -4.10 13.91
CA ASP A 135 12.39 -5.03 14.07
C ASP A 135 11.52 -5.15 12.82
N GLY A 136 11.98 -4.63 11.68
CA GLY A 136 11.21 -4.61 10.44
C GLY A 136 10.13 -3.54 10.40
N HIS A 137 10.13 -2.59 11.33
CA HIS A 137 9.29 -1.41 11.28
C HIS A 137 9.85 -0.42 10.28
N LEU A 138 8.95 0.37 9.67
CA LEU A 138 9.32 1.40 8.72
C LEU A 138 9.27 2.76 9.43
N GLY A 139 10.37 3.54 9.30
CA GLY A 139 10.46 4.89 9.83
C GLY A 139 10.82 5.88 8.72
N LYS A 140 10.49 7.12 8.95
CA LYS A 140 10.90 8.22 8.07
C LYS A 140 12.26 8.75 8.46
#